data_ffc1959ccb7d0b4754acf7906db3385e
#
_entry.id   ffc1959ccb7d0b4754acf7906db3385e
#
_cell.length_a   1.000
_cell.length_b   1.000
_cell.length_c   1.000
_cell.angle_alpha   90.00
_cell.angle_beta   90.00
_cell.angle_gamma   90.00
#
_symmetry.space_group_name_H-M   'P 1'
#
loop_
_entity.id
_entity.type
_entity.pdbx_description
1 polymer ?
#
loop_
_entity_poly.entity_id
_entity_poly.type
_entity_poly.pdbx_seq_one_letter_code
_entity_poly.pdbx_strand_id
1 'polypeptide(L)'
;MKQLRDRMINVRDQFYKSRRQKGFMSFWWSSPTHVVLVLEVAIANASSKSINFETIVKLLPSSMGSRSTIATVLDDFVARGYMSKDIGKDKRKRVYRVCEGSMDLINDWFTKRDFSLKAVS
;
A
#
# COMPACT_ATOMS: atom_id res chain seq x y z
N MET A 1 -24.83 -15.41 -9.42
CA MET A 1 -24.73 -15.18 -7.96
C MET A 1 -23.71 -16.09 -7.29
N LYS A 2 -23.66 -17.36 -7.68
CA LYS A 2 -22.67 -18.29 -7.12
C LYS A 2 -21.24 -17.83 -7.37
N GLN A 3 -20.94 -17.34 -8.57
CA GLN A 3 -19.60 -16.85 -8.89
C GLN A 3 -19.21 -15.64 -8.05
N LEU A 4 -20.14 -14.71 -7.84
CA LEU A 4 -19.88 -13.55 -7.00
C LEU A 4 -19.63 -13.96 -5.56
N ARG A 5 -20.45 -14.88 -5.05
CA ARG A 5 -20.27 -15.40 -3.69
C ARG A 5 -18.88 -16.03 -3.52
N ASP A 6 -18.47 -16.85 -4.50
CA ASP A 6 -17.19 -17.55 -4.43
C ASP A 6 -16.02 -16.56 -4.46
N ARG A 7 -16.12 -15.49 -5.25
CA ARG A 7 -15.11 -14.44 -5.30
C ARG A 7 -15.03 -13.70 -3.97
N MET A 8 -16.18 -13.37 -3.40
CA MET A 8 -16.21 -12.69 -2.09
C MET A 8 -15.61 -13.55 -0.99
N ILE A 9 -15.94 -14.84 -0.97
CA ILE A 9 -15.37 -15.80 -0.02
C ILE A 9 -13.85 -15.85 -0.18
N ASN A 10 -13.36 -15.94 -1.41
CA ASN A 10 -11.93 -15.99 -1.67
C ASN A 10 -11.20 -14.74 -1.16
N VAL A 11 -11.74 -13.57 -1.45
CA VAL A 11 -11.15 -12.30 -0.98
C VAL A 11 -11.16 -12.25 0.55
N ARG A 12 -12.28 -12.62 1.17
CA ARG A 12 -12.40 -12.68 2.62
C ARG A 12 -11.35 -13.61 3.22
N ASP A 13 -11.21 -14.81 2.68
CA ASP A 13 -10.28 -15.80 3.20
C ASP A 13 -8.84 -15.33 3.06
N GLN A 14 -8.50 -14.67 1.94
CA GLN A 14 -7.19 -14.09 1.74
C GLN A 14 -6.92 -12.97 2.74
N PHE A 15 -7.92 -12.15 3.04
CA PHE A 15 -7.79 -11.11 4.04
C PHE A 15 -7.51 -11.72 5.43
N TYR A 16 -8.27 -12.75 5.82
CA TYR A 16 -8.04 -13.42 7.09
C TYR A 16 -6.66 -14.03 7.16
N LYS A 17 -6.20 -14.66 6.08
CA LYS A 17 -4.87 -15.24 5.99
C LYS A 17 -3.80 -14.16 6.16
N SER A 18 -3.96 -13.01 5.50
CA SER A 18 -3.02 -11.89 5.62
C SER A 18 -2.94 -11.38 7.05
N ARG A 19 -4.07 -11.30 7.76
CA ARG A 19 -4.11 -10.83 9.14
C ARG A 19 -3.45 -11.80 10.11
N ARG A 20 -3.43 -13.09 9.79
CA ARG A 20 -2.76 -14.10 10.62
C ARG A 20 -1.25 -14.14 10.39
N GLN A 21 -0.79 -13.70 9.24
CA GLN A 21 0.64 -13.66 8.93
C GLN A 21 1.29 -12.47 9.64
N LYS A 22 2.53 -12.69 10.08
CA LYS A 22 3.37 -11.59 10.58
C LYS A 22 4.09 -10.97 9.39
N GLY A 23 4.46 -9.72 9.52
CA GLY A 23 5.25 -9.02 8.51
C GLY A 23 4.43 -8.04 7.68
N PHE A 24 4.88 -7.81 6.44
CA PHE A 24 4.35 -6.74 5.60
C PHE A 24 2.84 -6.84 5.38
N MET A 25 2.34 -8.01 5.00
CA MET A 25 0.91 -8.16 4.65
C MET A 25 0.00 -7.81 5.82
N SER A 26 0.32 -8.30 7.00
CA SER A 26 -0.44 -7.99 8.21
C SER A 26 -0.40 -6.49 8.52
N PHE A 27 0.76 -5.87 8.38
CA PHE A 27 0.92 -4.45 8.68
C PHE A 27 0.22 -3.59 7.62
N TRP A 28 0.33 -3.95 6.35
CA TRP A 28 -0.34 -3.24 5.27
C TRP A 28 -1.86 -3.19 5.46
N TRP A 29 -2.44 -4.29 5.92
CA TRP A 29 -3.89 -4.40 6.08
C TRP A 29 -4.38 -3.99 7.46
N SER A 30 -3.52 -3.36 8.29
CA SER A 30 -3.88 -3.07 9.69
C SER A 30 -4.90 -1.95 9.84
N SER A 31 -4.99 -1.02 8.90
CA SER A 31 -6.02 0.02 8.88
C SER A 31 -6.20 0.57 7.48
N PRO A 32 -7.32 1.27 7.20
CA PRO A 32 -7.50 1.92 5.90
C PRO A 32 -6.36 2.89 5.57
N THR A 33 -5.84 3.62 6.54
CA THR A 33 -4.71 4.54 6.32
C THR A 33 -3.47 3.78 5.86
N HIS A 34 -3.15 2.66 6.49
CA HIS A 34 -2.03 1.82 6.08
C HIS A 34 -2.21 1.33 4.64
N VAL A 35 -3.40 0.87 4.29
CA VAL A 35 -3.69 0.36 2.95
C VAL A 35 -3.44 1.44 1.90
N VAL A 36 -4.04 2.62 2.07
CA VAL A 36 -3.96 3.66 1.04
C VAL A 36 -2.58 4.29 0.95
N LEU A 37 -1.86 4.40 2.07
CA LEU A 37 -0.49 4.93 2.05
C LEU A 37 0.44 4.06 1.19
N VAL A 38 0.38 2.74 1.38
CA VAL A 38 1.17 1.81 0.56
C VAL A 38 0.77 1.93 -0.90
N LEU A 39 -0.53 1.99 -1.19
CA LEU A 39 -1.01 2.07 -2.58
C LEU A 39 -0.53 3.36 -3.25
N GLU A 40 -0.59 4.50 -2.57
CA GLU A 40 -0.14 5.77 -3.16
C GLU A 40 1.35 5.74 -3.47
N VAL A 41 2.17 5.24 -2.56
CA VAL A 41 3.60 5.13 -2.79
C VAL A 41 3.91 4.12 -3.89
N ALA A 42 3.25 2.96 -3.86
CA ALA A 42 3.44 1.90 -4.87
C ALA A 42 3.02 2.38 -6.27
N ILE A 43 1.90 3.09 -6.38
CA ILE A 43 1.44 3.64 -7.66
C ILE A 43 2.49 4.61 -8.23
N ALA A 44 3.01 5.51 -7.40
CA ALA A 44 4.03 6.45 -7.83
C ALA A 44 5.29 5.70 -8.32
N ASN A 45 5.73 4.71 -7.55
CA ASN A 45 6.92 3.92 -7.92
C ASN A 45 6.71 3.15 -9.22
N ALA A 46 5.54 2.53 -9.39
CA ALA A 46 5.19 1.81 -10.62
C ALA A 46 5.10 2.74 -11.83
N SER A 47 4.82 4.01 -11.59
CA SER A 47 4.74 5.04 -12.63
C SER A 47 6.08 5.76 -12.84
N SER A 48 7.15 5.29 -12.21
CA SER A 48 8.49 5.89 -12.25
C SER A 48 8.48 7.34 -11.76
N LYS A 49 7.64 7.63 -10.77
CA LYS A 49 7.53 8.96 -10.17
C LYS A 49 7.98 8.93 -8.72
N SER A 50 8.62 10.02 -8.29
CA SER A 50 8.95 10.23 -6.89
C SER A 50 7.73 10.77 -6.15
N ILE A 51 7.57 10.40 -4.88
CA ILE A 51 6.49 10.91 -4.05
C ILE A 51 7.04 11.32 -2.68
N ASN A 52 6.71 12.53 -2.25
CA ASN A 52 7.15 13.07 -0.96
C ASN A 52 5.96 13.19 0.00
N PHE A 53 6.25 13.52 1.26
CA PHE A 53 5.25 13.63 2.31
C PHE A 53 4.13 14.61 1.97
N GLU A 54 4.48 15.80 1.47
CA GLU A 54 3.47 16.82 1.17
C GLU A 54 2.50 16.35 0.08
N THR A 55 3.01 15.67 -0.93
CA THR A 55 2.17 15.09 -1.98
C THR A 55 1.24 14.03 -1.41
N ILE A 56 1.76 13.15 -0.56
CA ILE A 56 0.96 12.10 0.07
C ILE A 56 -0.18 12.73 0.88
N VAL A 57 0.12 13.73 1.70
CA VAL A 57 -0.90 14.41 2.52
C VAL A 57 -2.00 15.01 1.65
N LYS A 58 -1.63 15.60 0.51
CA LYS A 58 -2.60 16.19 -0.41
C LYS A 58 -3.48 15.15 -1.10
N LEU A 59 -2.93 13.97 -1.36
CA LEU A 59 -3.67 12.92 -2.07
C LEU A 59 -4.66 12.19 -1.16
N LEU A 60 -4.35 12.03 0.12
CA LEU A 60 -5.22 11.29 1.02
C LEU A 60 -6.42 12.12 1.42
N PRO A 61 -7.63 11.51 1.45
CA PRO A 61 -8.79 12.16 2.04
C PRO A 61 -8.52 12.52 3.50
N SER A 62 -9.06 13.65 3.95
CA SER A 62 -8.86 14.11 5.34
C SER A 62 -9.34 13.11 6.38
N SER A 63 -10.30 12.25 6.02
CA SER A 63 -10.81 11.19 6.89
C SER A 63 -9.77 10.10 7.18
N MET A 64 -8.68 10.03 6.43
CA MET A 64 -7.63 9.02 6.61
C MET A 64 -6.64 9.36 7.72
N GLY A 65 -6.74 10.55 8.29
CA GLY A 65 -5.91 10.95 9.41
C GLY A 65 -5.27 12.33 9.23
N SER A 66 -4.73 12.83 10.33
CA SER A 66 -4.00 14.09 10.34
C SER A 66 -2.61 13.91 9.73
N ARG A 67 -1.93 15.05 9.49
CA ARG A 67 -0.54 15.04 9.04
C ARG A 67 0.34 14.21 9.98
N SER A 68 0.17 14.35 11.28
CA SER A 68 0.98 13.62 12.26
C SER A 68 0.68 12.12 12.23
N THR A 69 -0.58 11.74 12.04
CA THR A 69 -0.93 10.31 11.89
C THR A 69 -0.28 9.72 10.65
N ILE A 70 -0.36 10.43 9.52
CA ILE A 70 0.24 9.97 8.26
C ILE A 70 1.76 9.84 8.43
N ALA A 71 2.40 10.84 9.05
CA ALA A 71 3.85 10.80 9.30
C ALA A 71 4.23 9.60 10.16
N THR A 72 3.47 9.34 11.23
CA THR A 72 3.73 8.22 12.13
C THR A 72 3.63 6.88 11.39
N VAL A 73 2.59 6.70 10.58
CA VAL A 73 2.40 5.46 9.82
C VAL A 73 3.53 5.26 8.81
N LEU A 74 3.91 6.32 8.09
CA LEU A 74 5.02 6.24 7.14
C LEU A 74 6.34 5.89 7.85
N ASP A 75 6.61 6.53 8.99
CA ASP A 75 7.81 6.23 9.77
C ASP A 75 7.84 4.79 10.25
N ASP A 76 6.68 4.24 10.63
CA ASP A 76 6.58 2.84 11.02
C ASP A 76 6.89 1.91 9.84
N PHE A 77 6.40 2.19 8.64
CA PHE A 77 6.74 1.42 7.45
C PHE A 77 8.25 1.45 7.18
N VAL A 78 8.85 2.62 7.32
CA VAL A 78 10.31 2.78 7.12
C VAL A 78 11.08 2.02 8.20
N ALA A 79 10.68 2.16 9.46
CA ALA A 79 11.35 1.49 10.59
C ALA A 79 11.29 -0.03 10.46
N ARG A 80 10.23 -0.56 9.89
CA ARG A 80 10.07 -2.01 9.70
C ARG A 80 10.77 -2.53 8.44
N GLY A 81 11.35 -1.64 7.63
CA GLY A 81 12.05 -2.03 6.40
C GLY A 81 11.12 -2.29 5.22
N TYR A 82 9.88 -1.87 5.29
CA TYR A 82 8.90 -2.06 4.20
C TYR A 82 8.92 -0.91 3.20
N MET A 83 9.35 0.25 3.63
CA MET A 83 9.57 1.42 2.79
C MET A 83 10.95 1.99 3.07
N SER A 84 11.47 2.76 2.11
CA SER A 84 12.64 3.59 2.31
C SER A 84 12.27 5.06 2.17
N LYS A 85 13.07 5.90 2.80
CA LYS A 85 12.92 7.34 2.78
C LYS A 85 14.23 7.91 2.26
N ASP A 86 14.25 8.23 0.97
CA ASP A 86 15.47 8.59 0.27
C ASP A 86 15.54 10.06 -0.05
N ILE A 87 16.73 10.54 -0.42
CA ILE A 87 16.90 11.90 -0.90
C ILE A 87 16.46 11.93 -2.37
N GLY A 88 15.46 12.77 -2.67
CA GLY A 88 15.01 12.95 -4.04
C GLY A 88 15.92 13.89 -4.85
N LYS A 89 15.48 14.22 -6.07
CA LYS A 89 16.18 15.19 -6.93
C LYS A 89 16.28 16.55 -6.24
N ASP A 90 15.25 16.94 -5.52
CA ASP A 90 15.29 18.11 -4.65
C ASP A 90 15.87 17.67 -3.31
N LYS A 91 17.09 18.06 -3.02
CA LYS A 91 17.80 17.66 -1.79
C LYS A 91 17.11 18.10 -0.50
N ARG A 92 16.12 18.99 -0.59
CA ARG A 92 15.35 19.48 0.58
C ARG A 92 14.20 18.55 0.91
N LYS A 93 13.81 17.67 -0.01
CA LYS A 93 12.64 16.80 0.16
C LYS A 93 13.06 15.35 0.16
N ARG A 94 12.48 14.60 1.09
CA ARG A 94 12.62 13.16 1.13
C ARG A 94 11.52 12.51 0.30
N VAL A 95 11.86 11.45 -0.41
CA VAL A 95 10.90 10.68 -1.19
C VAL A 95 10.75 9.30 -0.58
N TYR A 96 9.54 8.78 -0.65
CA TYR A 96 9.21 7.45 -0.12
C TYR A 96 9.20 6.45 -1.26
N ARG A 97 9.64 5.25 -0.94
CA ARG A 97 9.66 4.15 -1.90
C ARG A 97 9.30 2.86 -1.17
N VAL A 98 8.43 2.05 -1.79
CA VAL A 98 8.16 0.71 -1.27
C VAL A 98 9.37 -0.16 -1.60
N CYS A 99 9.89 -0.87 -0.59
CA CYS A 99 11.04 -1.74 -0.79
C CYS A 99 10.70 -2.91 -1.72
N GLU A 100 11.70 -3.42 -2.43
CA GLU A 100 11.50 -4.41 -3.48
C GLU A 100 10.74 -5.65 -2.99
N GLY A 101 11.12 -6.20 -1.84
CA GLY A 101 10.44 -7.36 -1.29
C GLY A 101 8.97 -7.11 -1.00
N SER A 102 8.64 -5.90 -0.51
CA SER A 102 7.24 -5.52 -0.27
C SER A 102 6.49 -5.32 -1.58
N MET A 103 7.12 -4.74 -2.60
CA MET A 103 6.50 -4.60 -3.92
C MET A 103 6.18 -5.97 -4.54
N ASP A 104 7.07 -6.93 -4.36
CA ASP A 104 6.84 -8.29 -4.85
C ASP A 104 5.61 -8.91 -4.19
N LEU A 105 5.43 -8.69 -2.89
CA LEU A 105 4.26 -9.18 -2.17
C LEU A 105 2.97 -8.51 -2.65
N ILE A 106 3.01 -7.20 -2.91
CA ILE A 106 1.87 -6.46 -3.45
C ILE A 106 1.52 -7.01 -4.84
N ASN A 107 2.51 -7.15 -5.69
CA ASN A 107 2.30 -7.67 -7.04
C ASN A 107 1.70 -9.08 -7.02
N ASP A 108 2.22 -9.94 -6.16
CA ASP A 108 1.73 -11.30 -6.00
C ASP A 108 0.26 -11.30 -5.53
N TRP A 109 -0.08 -10.43 -4.59
CA TRP A 109 -1.44 -10.31 -4.08
C TRP A 109 -2.43 -9.93 -5.19
N PHE A 110 -2.10 -8.93 -6.01
CA PHE A 110 -2.97 -8.51 -7.11
C PHE A 110 -3.04 -9.55 -8.23
N THR A 111 -1.92 -10.17 -8.55
CA THR A 111 -1.85 -11.18 -9.61
C THR A 111 -2.76 -12.38 -9.29
N LYS A 112 -2.73 -12.85 -8.06
CA LYS A 112 -3.50 -14.03 -7.64
C LYS A 112 -4.99 -13.78 -7.59
N ARG A 113 -5.45 -12.52 -7.47
CA ARG A 113 -6.88 -12.21 -7.31
C ARG A 113 -7.56 -11.77 -8.57
N ASP A 114 -6.80 -11.59 -9.63
CA ASP A 114 -7.33 -11.20 -10.94
C ASP A 114 -8.39 -10.09 -10.84
N PHE A 115 -7.97 -8.91 -10.41
CA PHE A 115 -8.79 -7.70 -10.47
C PHE A 115 -8.79 -7.08 -11.86
N SER A 116 -8.43 -7.87 -12.87
CA SER A 116 -8.36 -7.39 -14.24
C SER A 116 -9.72 -6.93 -14.73
N LEU A 117 -9.76 -5.76 -15.32
CA LEU A 117 -10.98 -5.23 -15.95
C LEU A 117 -11.42 -6.07 -17.14
N LYS A 118 -10.57 -6.92 -17.65
CA LYS A 118 -10.94 -7.87 -18.71
C LYS A 118 -12.07 -8.80 -18.30
N ALA A 119 -12.19 -9.10 -17.02
CA ALA A 119 -13.26 -9.94 -16.52
C ALA A 119 -14.61 -9.25 -16.54
N VAL A 120 -14.65 -7.95 -16.78
CA VAL A 120 -15.87 -7.13 -16.74
C VAL A 120 -16.37 -6.80 -18.14
N SER A 121 -15.51 -6.90 -19.13
CA SER A 121 -15.86 -6.58 -20.53
C SER A 121 -16.51 -7.73 -21.25
#